data_6fe455731bf3c01feb6b34df1aa53e4c
#
_entry.id   6fe455731bf3c01feb6b34df1aa53e4c
#
_cell.length_a   1.000
_cell.length_b   1.000
_cell.length_c   1.000
_cell.angle_alpha   90.00
_cell.angle_beta   90.00
_cell.angle_gamma   90.00
#
_symmetry.space_group_name_H-M   'P 1'
#
loop_
_entity.id
_entity.type
_entity.pdbx_description
1 polymer ?
#
loop_
_entity_poly.entity_id
_entity_poly.type
_entity_poly.pdbx_seq_one_letter_code
_entity_poly.pdbx_strand_id
1 'polypeptide(L)'
;MINFQFFPRSHGVTKEIQSVIDCFYKIETTLNDGTHRVSNDVLALLRPHLERCGYRVERGKGRDEKIDVPVLYGENNTIDKSFYADAYNPESNIVIEVEAGRAVRNNQFLKDIFQACMMFDVEYLVIAVLNEYSGGGVITKDFQEVKTFLETLYISNRLKLPLKGILLIGY
;
A
#
# COMPACT_ATOMS: atom_id res chain seq x y z
N MET A 1 13.76 1.16 -11.14
CA MET A 1 13.43 2.62 -11.12
C MET A 1 12.07 2.77 -10.44
N ILE A 2 11.99 3.60 -9.41
CA ILE A 2 10.74 3.89 -8.71
C ILE A 2 9.86 4.80 -9.56
N ASN A 3 8.63 4.38 -9.79
CA ASN A 3 7.57 5.17 -10.41
C ASN A 3 6.47 5.43 -9.40
N PHE A 4 5.74 6.52 -9.51
CA PHE A 4 4.57 6.72 -8.67
C PHE A 4 3.50 7.58 -9.37
N GLN A 5 2.26 7.42 -8.92
CA GLN A 5 1.13 8.27 -9.29
C GLN A 5 0.20 8.41 -8.11
N PHE A 6 -0.16 9.64 -7.77
CA PHE A 6 -1.17 9.93 -6.78
C PHE A 6 -2.54 10.12 -7.42
N PHE A 7 -3.59 9.63 -6.76
CA PHE A 7 -4.98 9.73 -7.18
C PHE A 7 -5.84 10.36 -6.07
N PRO A 8 -6.82 11.22 -6.44
CA PRO A 8 -7.10 11.68 -7.80
C PRO A 8 -5.96 12.55 -8.37
N ARG A 9 -5.76 12.50 -9.68
CA ARG A 9 -4.70 13.26 -10.37
C ARG A 9 -4.85 14.79 -10.29
N SER A 10 -6.00 15.26 -9.82
CA SER A 10 -6.26 16.67 -9.53
C SER A 10 -5.62 17.16 -8.21
N HIS A 11 -5.10 16.23 -7.40
CA HIS A 11 -4.44 16.54 -6.14
C HIS A 11 -2.94 16.27 -6.23
N GLY A 12 -2.15 17.10 -5.53
CA GLY A 12 -0.73 16.84 -5.31
C GLY A 12 -0.51 15.94 -4.09
N VAL A 13 0.71 15.44 -3.92
CA VAL A 13 1.11 14.67 -2.75
C VAL A 13 1.25 15.58 -1.51
N THR A 14 0.84 15.08 -0.35
CA THR A 14 1.12 15.74 0.94
C THR A 14 2.57 15.48 1.38
N LYS A 15 3.03 16.16 2.43
CA LYS A 15 4.38 15.91 2.99
C LYS A 15 4.52 14.48 3.52
N GLU A 16 3.47 13.96 4.14
CA GLU A 16 3.42 12.61 4.69
C GLU A 16 3.50 11.57 3.57
N ILE A 17 2.75 11.77 2.48
CA ILE A 17 2.81 10.93 1.28
C ILE A 17 4.19 11.02 0.62
N GLN A 18 4.78 12.22 0.52
CA GLN A 18 6.14 12.39 -0.01
C GLN A 18 7.17 11.61 0.83
N SER A 19 7.03 11.60 2.15
CA SER A 19 7.95 10.86 3.02
C SER A 19 7.94 9.34 2.76
N VAL A 20 6.80 8.78 2.36
CA VAL A 20 6.70 7.37 1.94
C VAL A 20 7.44 7.15 0.61
N ILE A 21 7.23 8.03 -0.36
CA ILE A 21 7.96 7.97 -1.65
C ILE A 21 9.46 8.00 -1.41
N ASP A 22 9.92 8.90 -0.53
CA ASP A 22 11.34 9.02 -0.17
C ASP A 22 11.89 7.75 0.50
N CYS A 23 11.07 7.00 1.26
CA CYS A 23 11.47 5.69 1.81
C CYS A 23 11.76 4.68 0.68
N PHE A 24 10.95 4.65 -0.37
CA PHE A 24 11.21 3.78 -1.52
C PHE A 24 12.45 4.19 -2.30
N TYR A 25 12.70 5.47 -2.50
CA TYR A 25 13.94 5.95 -3.13
C TYR A 25 15.19 5.54 -2.37
N LYS A 26 15.15 5.51 -1.02
CA LYS A 26 16.30 5.09 -0.20
C LYS A 26 16.70 3.63 -0.40
N ILE A 27 15.78 2.78 -0.79
CA ILE A 27 16.03 1.35 -1.04
C ILE A 27 16.07 0.99 -2.53
N GLU A 28 15.91 1.95 -3.43
CA GLU A 28 15.79 1.72 -4.87
C GLU A 28 16.95 0.91 -5.44
N THR A 29 18.19 1.24 -5.07
CA THR A 29 19.39 0.50 -5.52
C THR A 29 19.32 -0.97 -5.13
N THR A 30 18.86 -1.24 -3.90
CA THR A 30 18.71 -2.60 -3.38
C THR A 30 17.58 -3.34 -4.10
N LEU A 31 16.48 -2.66 -4.39
CA LEU A 31 15.37 -3.27 -5.15
C LEU A 31 15.75 -3.64 -6.59
N ASN A 32 16.70 -2.91 -7.18
CA ASN A 32 17.15 -3.11 -8.56
C ASN A 32 18.44 -3.94 -8.69
N ASP A 33 18.87 -4.68 -7.64
CA ASP A 33 20.08 -5.50 -7.65
C ASP A 33 19.93 -6.86 -8.37
N GLY A 34 18.75 -7.12 -8.95
CA GLY A 34 18.42 -8.35 -9.66
C GLY A 34 17.97 -9.50 -8.74
N THR A 35 17.92 -9.30 -7.43
CA THR A 35 17.44 -10.31 -6.49
C THR A 35 15.91 -10.34 -6.50
N HIS A 36 15.33 -11.52 -6.70
CA HIS A 36 13.89 -11.72 -6.55
C HIS A 36 13.52 -11.62 -5.06
N ARG A 37 12.56 -10.73 -4.75
CA ARG A 37 12.07 -10.50 -3.39
C ARG A 37 10.57 -10.75 -3.32
N VAL A 38 10.12 -11.33 -2.22
CA VAL A 38 8.69 -11.38 -1.87
C VAL A 38 8.31 -10.14 -1.07
N SER A 39 7.02 -9.89 -0.91
CA SER A 39 6.51 -8.67 -0.22
C SER A 39 7.14 -8.44 1.15
N ASN A 40 7.31 -9.51 1.94
CA ASN A 40 7.93 -9.42 3.27
C ASN A 40 9.40 -8.97 3.22
N ASP A 41 10.15 -9.34 2.16
CA ASP A 41 11.54 -8.90 2.00
C ASP A 41 11.60 -7.41 1.69
N VAL A 42 10.72 -6.94 0.81
CA VAL A 42 10.60 -5.52 0.47
C VAL A 42 10.18 -4.72 1.69
N LEU A 43 9.21 -5.22 2.44
CA LEU A 43 8.74 -4.59 3.67
C LEU A 43 9.84 -4.54 4.74
N ALA A 44 10.67 -5.59 4.85
CA ALA A 44 11.82 -5.61 5.76
C ALA A 44 12.86 -4.53 5.41
N LEU A 45 13.10 -4.28 4.12
CA LEU A 45 13.97 -3.20 3.65
C LEU A 45 13.39 -1.81 3.96
N LEU A 46 12.08 -1.64 3.77
CA LEU A 46 11.39 -0.37 4.03
C LEU A 46 11.27 -0.04 5.52
N ARG A 47 11.14 -1.06 6.37
CA ARG A 47 10.81 -0.93 7.79
C ARG A 47 11.65 0.14 8.53
N PRO A 48 13.00 0.14 8.48
CA PRO A 48 13.78 1.12 9.23
C PRO A 48 13.54 2.56 8.77
N HIS A 49 13.09 2.75 7.55
CA HIS A 49 12.76 4.07 6.99
C HIS A 49 11.34 4.49 7.36
N LEU A 50 10.37 3.58 7.26
CA LEU A 50 8.98 3.83 7.63
C LEU A 50 8.81 4.05 9.14
N GLU A 51 9.49 3.27 9.98
CA GLU A 51 9.45 3.45 11.44
C GLU A 51 9.96 4.85 11.86
N ARG A 52 10.98 5.40 11.19
CA ARG A 52 11.43 6.78 11.40
C ARG A 52 10.40 7.83 11.01
N CYS A 53 9.46 7.49 10.13
CA CYS A 53 8.36 8.33 9.72
C CYS A 53 7.09 8.11 10.57
N GLY A 54 7.18 7.35 11.67
CA GLY A 54 6.08 7.11 12.60
C GLY A 54 5.16 5.93 12.23
N TYR A 55 5.53 5.10 11.25
CA TYR A 55 4.77 3.92 10.90
C TYR A 55 5.03 2.76 11.85
N ARG A 56 3.98 2.05 12.22
CA ARG A 56 4.06 0.68 12.70
C ARG A 56 4.13 -0.23 11.47
N VAL A 57 5.08 -1.18 11.45
CA VAL A 57 5.35 -2.02 10.27
C VAL A 57 5.29 -3.49 10.65
N GLU A 58 4.56 -4.30 9.88
CA GLU A 58 4.47 -5.76 10.08
C GLU A 58 5.88 -6.37 10.10
N ARG A 59 6.11 -7.29 11.08
CA ARG A 59 7.42 -7.92 11.27
C ARG A 59 7.44 -9.39 10.89
N GLY A 60 6.28 -10.02 10.83
CA GLY A 60 6.16 -11.44 10.52
C GLY A 60 4.73 -11.93 10.55
N LYS A 61 4.58 -13.27 10.56
CA LYS A 61 3.26 -13.91 10.49
C LYS A 61 2.59 -14.13 11.84
N GLY A 62 3.33 -13.94 12.94
CA GLY A 62 2.80 -14.02 14.29
C GLY A 62 1.74 -12.97 14.54
N ARG A 63 0.75 -13.26 15.40
CA ARG A 63 -0.33 -12.32 15.71
C ARG A 63 0.21 -10.98 16.24
N ASP A 64 1.21 -11.05 17.10
CA ASP A 64 1.84 -9.88 17.72
C ASP A 64 2.79 -9.11 16.79
N GLU A 65 3.06 -9.66 15.59
CA GLU A 65 3.93 -9.08 14.58
C GLU A 65 3.15 -8.35 13.49
N LYS A 66 1.81 -8.53 13.47
CA LYS A 66 0.90 -7.90 12.51
C LYS A 66 0.42 -6.54 12.99
N ILE A 67 0.02 -5.72 12.04
CA ILE A 67 -0.53 -4.40 12.32
C ILE A 67 -2.05 -4.48 12.17
N ASP A 68 -2.75 -4.47 13.31
CA ASP A 68 -4.21 -4.41 13.36
C ASP A 68 -4.69 -2.96 13.18
N VAL A 69 -5.58 -2.76 12.22
CA VAL A 69 -6.30 -1.49 12.02
C VAL A 69 -7.79 -1.75 12.27
N PRO A 70 -8.41 -1.07 13.27
CA PRO A 70 -9.81 -1.31 13.61
C PRO A 70 -10.77 -1.01 12.46
N VAL A 71 -11.87 -1.77 12.40
CA VAL A 71 -12.94 -1.63 11.39
C VAL A 71 -14.30 -1.50 12.07
N LEU A 72 -14.59 -2.31 13.05
CA LEU A 72 -15.85 -2.28 13.79
C LEU A 72 -15.60 -2.19 15.29
N TYR A 73 -16.40 -1.37 15.95
CA TYR A 73 -16.43 -1.22 17.39
C TYR A 73 -17.76 -1.75 17.93
N GLY A 74 -17.69 -2.54 18.97
CA GLY A 74 -18.82 -3.08 19.70
C GLY A 74 -19.17 -2.28 20.95
N GLU A 75 -19.89 -2.93 21.87
CA GLU A 75 -20.28 -2.33 23.15
C GLU A 75 -19.06 -1.86 23.94
N ASN A 76 -19.22 -0.74 24.63
CA ASN A 76 -18.15 -0.09 25.43
C ASN A 76 -16.87 0.20 24.64
N ASN A 77 -17.01 0.47 23.33
CA ASN A 77 -15.90 0.80 22.43
C ASN A 77 -14.85 -0.32 22.31
N THR A 78 -15.25 -1.58 22.50
CA THR A 78 -14.38 -2.73 22.21
C THR A 78 -14.16 -2.88 20.71
N ILE A 79 -12.98 -3.34 20.31
CA ILE A 79 -12.70 -3.62 18.89
C ILE A 79 -13.24 -5.00 18.56
N ASP A 80 -14.32 -5.06 17.76
CA ASP A 80 -14.94 -6.32 17.33
C ASP A 80 -14.28 -6.87 16.06
N LYS A 81 -13.77 -5.99 15.19
CA LYS A 81 -13.14 -6.39 13.93
C LYS A 81 -11.99 -5.46 13.57
N SER A 82 -10.88 -6.05 13.13
CA SER A 82 -9.75 -5.36 12.50
C SER A 82 -9.40 -6.01 11.17
N PHE A 83 -8.72 -5.26 10.30
CA PHE A 83 -7.95 -5.80 9.18
C PHE A 83 -6.47 -5.61 9.45
N TYR A 84 -5.66 -6.49 8.85
CA TYR A 84 -4.21 -6.37 8.89
C TYR A 84 -3.74 -5.42 7.79
N ALA A 85 -2.68 -4.67 8.08
CA ALA A 85 -1.95 -3.86 7.12
C ALA A 85 -0.46 -4.18 7.19
N ASP A 86 0.26 -4.01 6.10
CA ASP A 86 1.72 -4.13 6.07
C ASP A 86 2.40 -3.02 6.88
N ALA A 87 1.87 -1.78 6.76
CA ALA A 87 2.25 -0.69 7.65
C ALA A 87 1.10 0.31 7.84
N TYR A 88 1.07 0.96 9.01
CA TYR A 88 0.07 1.96 9.36
C TYR A 88 0.66 3.07 10.22
N ASN A 89 0.32 4.30 9.89
CA ASN A 89 0.64 5.48 10.71
C ASN A 89 -0.66 6.14 11.20
N PRO A 90 -0.98 6.04 12.50
CA PRO A 90 -2.21 6.61 13.05
C PRO A 90 -2.21 8.14 13.15
N GLU A 91 -1.06 8.80 13.09
CA GLU A 91 -0.99 10.27 13.13
C GLU A 91 -1.30 10.90 11.76
N SER A 92 -0.90 10.23 10.68
CA SER A 92 -1.15 10.69 9.31
C SER A 92 -2.33 9.98 8.64
N ASN A 93 -2.91 8.97 9.30
CA ASN A 93 -4.03 8.17 8.79
C ASN A 93 -3.71 7.48 7.44
N ILE A 94 -2.47 7.02 7.29
CA ILE A 94 -1.97 6.38 6.08
C ILE A 94 -1.74 4.90 6.34
N VAL A 95 -2.33 4.04 5.50
CA VAL A 95 -2.05 2.62 5.43
C VAL A 95 -1.23 2.29 4.19
N ILE A 96 -0.31 1.33 4.30
CA ILE A 96 0.58 0.89 3.23
C ILE A 96 0.42 -0.61 3.03
N GLU A 97 0.27 -1.02 1.77
CA GLU A 97 0.24 -2.42 1.32
C GLU A 97 1.34 -2.62 0.26
N VAL A 98 2.12 -3.69 0.40
CA VAL A 98 3.25 -4.01 -0.49
C VAL A 98 3.01 -5.36 -1.16
N GLU A 99 2.83 -5.34 -2.46
CA GLU A 99 2.54 -6.53 -3.26
C GLU A 99 3.70 -6.86 -4.21
N ALA A 100 4.27 -8.07 -4.07
CA ALA A 100 5.35 -8.57 -4.90
C ALA A 100 4.87 -9.73 -5.79
N GLY A 101 4.14 -9.41 -6.87
CA GLY A 101 3.78 -10.35 -7.92
C GLY A 101 2.39 -11.00 -7.82
N ARG A 102 1.53 -10.56 -6.90
CA ARG A 102 0.13 -11.01 -6.82
C ARG A 102 -0.87 -9.86 -6.93
N ALA A 103 -0.40 -8.63 -7.06
CA ALA A 103 -1.24 -7.44 -7.10
C ALA A 103 -2.35 -7.56 -8.14
N VAL A 104 -2.00 -7.79 -9.39
CA VAL A 104 -2.91 -7.91 -10.52
C VAL A 104 -3.43 -9.33 -10.68
N ARG A 105 -2.55 -10.33 -10.64
CA ARG A 105 -2.88 -11.71 -10.96
C ARG A 105 -3.97 -12.32 -10.07
N ASN A 106 -4.03 -11.91 -8.79
CA ASN A 106 -5.06 -12.34 -7.84
C ASN A 106 -6.00 -11.20 -7.42
N ASN A 107 -5.98 -10.06 -8.14
CA ASN A 107 -6.73 -8.86 -7.78
C ASN A 107 -6.50 -8.41 -6.33
N GLN A 108 -5.30 -8.63 -5.80
CA GLN A 108 -4.99 -8.35 -4.40
C GLN A 108 -5.14 -6.86 -4.10
N PHE A 109 -4.71 -5.99 -5.02
CA PHE A 109 -4.88 -4.54 -4.90
C PHE A 109 -6.34 -4.10 -4.72
N LEU A 110 -7.31 -4.83 -5.29
CA LEU A 110 -8.74 -4.52 -5.07
C LEU A 110 -9.15 -4.83 -3.63
N LYS A 111 -8.71 -5.97 -3.09
CA LYS A 111 -8.94 -6.31 -1.68
C LYS A 111 -8.36 -5.22 -0.78
N ASP A 112 -7.16 -4.76 -1.05
CA ASP A 112 -6.46 -3.75 -0.26
C ASP A 112 -7.20 -2.40 -0.30
N ILE A 113 -7.70 -1.98 -1.48
CA ILE A 113 -8.57 -0.80 -1.61
C ILE A 113 -9.83 -0.94 -0.74
N PHE A 114 -10.53 -2.08 -0.83
CA PHE A 114 -11.76 -2.28 -0.06
C PHE A 114 -11.49 -2.35 1.44
N GLN A 115 -10.41 -3.00 1.86
CA GLN A 115 -10.04 -3.06 3.28
C GLN A 115 -9.69 -1.67 3.83
N ALA A 116 -8.87 -0.90 3.10
CA ALA A 116 -8.53 0.47 3.50
C ALA A 116 -9.77 1.37 3.62
N CYS A 117 -10.75 1.22 2.72
CA CYS A 117 -12.02 1.95 2.79
C CYS A 117 -12.87 1.62 4.02
N MET A 118 -12.66 0.48 4.66
CA MET A 118 -13.38 0.05 5.86
C MET A 118 -12.60 0.28 7.16
N MET A 119 -11.30 0.54 7.08
CA MET A 119 -10.45 0.80 8.24
C MET A 119 -10.80 2.16 8.86
N PHE A 120 -10.96 2.16 10.19
CA PHE A 120 -11.30 3.37 10.93
C PHE A 120 -10.20 4.44 10.80
N ASP A 121 -10.60 5.67 10.54
CA ASP A 121 -9.76 6.85 10.37
C ASP A 121 -8.69 6.77 9.25
N VAL A 122 -8.66 5.72 8.43
CA VAL A 122 -7.75 5.69 7.28
C VAL A 122 -8.21 6.68 6.21
N GLU A 123 -7.33 7.63 5.88
CA GLU A 123 -7.57 8.68 4.90
C GLU A 123 -6.82 8.46 3.59
N TYR A 124 -5.68 7.80 3.66
CA TYR A 124 -4.85 7.53 2.49
C TYR A 124 -4.41 6.08 2.45
N LEU A 125 -4.39 5.53 1.25
CA LEU A 125 -3.84 4.21 0.96
C LEU A 125 -2.61 4.36 0.08
N VAL A 126 -1.54 3.68 0.43
CA VAL A 126 -0.37 3.47 -0.44
C VAL A 126 -0.38 2.02 -0.89
N ILE A 127 -0.37 1.81 -2.20
CA ILE A 127 -0.24 0.48 -2.82
C ILE A 127 1.10 0.46 -3.56
N ALA A 128 2.01 -0.38 -3.12
CA ALA A 128 3.28 -0.60 -3.79
C ALA A 128 3.25 -1.94 -4.54
N VAL A 129 3.52 -1.92 -5.83
CA VAL A 129 3.49 -3.09 -6.72
C VAL A 129 4.77 -3.15 -7.55
N LEU A 130 5.08 -4.34 -8.08
CA LEU A 130 6.17 -4.45 -9.06
C LEU A 130 5.84 -3.63 -10.33
N ASN A 131 6.85 -3.00 -10.93
CA ASN A 131 6.70 -2.40 -12.26
C ASN A 131 6.34 -3.48 -13.28
N GLU A 132 7.07 -4.59 -13.24
CA GLU A 132 6.81 -5.78 -14.05
C GLU A 132 6.95 -7.03 -13.18
N TYR A 133 5.99 -7.92 -13.27
CA TYR A 133 6.08 -9.25 -12.68
C TYR A 133 6.35 -10.29 -13.75
N SER A 134 7.36 -11.12 -13.53
CA SER A 134 7.67 -12.27 -14.38
C SER A 134 7.59 -13.55 -13.54
N GLY A 135 6.66 -14.43 -13.85
CA GLY A 135 6.50 -15.69 -13.14
C GLY A 135 5.51 -16.64 -13.82
N GLY A 136 5.80 -17.95 -13.77
CA GLY A 136 4.96 -18.97 -14.36
C GLY A 136 4.76 -18.82 -15.87
N GLY A 137 5.75 -18.28 -16.60
CA GLY A 137 5.68 -18.06 -18.04
C GLY A 137 4.84 -16.86 -18.49
N VAL A 138 4.42 -16.02 -17.55
CA VAL A 138 3.63 -14.81 -17.82
C VAL A 138 4.41 -13.59 -17.34
N ILE A 139 4.38 -12.52 -18.15
CA ILE A 139 4.88 -11.19 -17.78
C ILE A 139 3.67 -10.28 -17.67
N THR A 140 3.51 -9.60 -16.54
CA THR A 140 2.47 -8.59 -16.32
C THR A 140 3.11 -7.25 -15.97
N LYS A 141 2.50 -6.16 -16.40
CA LYS A 141 2.92 -4.78 -16.10
C LYS A 141 2.07 -4.25 -14.96
N ASP A 142 2.31 -4.77 -13.76
CA ASP A 142 1.43 -4.60 -12.59
C ASP A 142 1.20 -3.10 -12.28
N PHE A 143 2.26 -2.28 -12.26
CA PHE A 143 2.11 -0.84 -12.05
C PHE A 143 1.17 -0.20 -13.09
N GLN A 144 1.34 -0.52 -14.36
CA GLN A 144 0.53 0.09 -15.43
C GLN A 144 -0.93 -0.39 -15.38
N GLU A 145 -1.17 -1.64 -15.04
CA GLU A 145 -2.52 -2.19 -14.94
C GLU A 145 -3.27 -1.59 -13.76
N VAL A 146 -2.65 -1.53 -12.57
CA VAL A 146 -3.25 -0.89 -11.39
C VAL A 146 -3.46 0.60 -11.63
N LYS A 147 -2.49 1.28 -12.28
CA LYS A 147 -2.63 2.69 -12.66
C LYS A 147 -3.85 2.92 -13.55
N THR A 148 -4.02 2.12 -14.60
CA THR A 148 -5.16 2.22 -15.52
C THR A 148 -6.49 1.99 -14.80
N PHE A 149 -6.53 1.02 -13.88
CA PHE A 149 -7.71 0.77 -13.05
C PHE A 149 -8.06 1.98 -12.18
N LEU A 150 -7.08 2.54 -11.46
CA LEU A 150 -7.30 3.70 -10.60
C LEU A 150 -7.68 4.95 -11.40
N GLU A 151 -7.07 5.17 -12.57
CA GLU A 151 -7.50 6.23 -13.48
C GLU A 151 -8.97 6.08 -13.88
N THR A 152 -9.36 4.87 -14.28
CA THR A 152 -10.74 4.56 -14.66
C THR A 152 -11.71 4.79 -13.49
N LEU A 153 -11.35 4.31 -12.30
CA LEU A 153 -12.14 4.48 -11.08
C LEU A 153 -12.43 5.96 -10.79
N TYR A 154 -11.40 6.79 -10.76
CA TYR A 154 -11.53 8.21 -10.45
C TYR A 154 -12.17 9.03 -11.57
N ILE A 155 -11.85 8.73 -12.84
CA ILE A 155 -12.42 9.45 -14.00
C ILE A 155 -13.91 9.08 -14.18
N SER A 156 -14.28 7.82 -14.04
CA SER A 156 -15.68 7.39 -14.14
C SER A 156 -16.58 8.03 -13.08
N ASN A 157 -16.02 8.35 -11.93
CA ASN A 157 -16.70 8.99 -10.79
C ASN A 157 -17.98 8.27 -10.33
N ARG A 158 -18.13 6.98 -10.69
CA ARG A 158 -19.32 6.17 -10.37
C ARG A 158 -19.22 5.52 -8.99
N LEU A 159 -18.02 5.09 -8.59
CA LEU A 159 -17.71 4.59 -7.25
C LEU A 159 -16.86 5.63 -6.52
N LYS A 160 -17.37 6.13 -5.40
CA LYS A 160 -16.65 7.08 -4.54
C LYS A 160 -16.06 6.34 -3.36
N LEU A 161 -14.75 6.43 -3.22
CA LEU A 161 -14.06 5.88 -2.06
C LEU A 161 -14.10 6.91 -0.91
N PRO A 162 -14.15 6.45 0.35
CA PRO A 162 -14.06 7.34 1.52
C PRO A 162 -12.64 7.86 1.77
N LEU A 163 -11.67 7.47 0.93
CA LEU A 163 -10.27 7.89 1.02
C LEU A 163 -10.06 9.27 0.40
N LYS A 164 -9.21 10.09 1.02
CA LYS A 164 -8.75 11.36 0.46
C LYS A 164 -7.83 11.15 -0.76
N GLY A 165 -7.14 10.03 -0.81
CA GLY A 165 -6.32 9.67 -1.96
C GLY A 165 -5.66 8.29 -1.87
N ILE A 166 -5.17 7.85 -3.03
CA ILE A 166 -4.39 6.62 -3.17
C ILE A 166 -3.06 6.98 -3.84
N LEU A 167 -1.96 6.60 -3.22
CA LEU A 167 -0.64 6.62 -3.84
C LEU A 167 -0.36 5.23 -4.41
N LEU A 168 -0.11 5.15 -5.70
CA LEU A 168 0.43 3.96 -6.35
C LEU A 168 1.93 4.13 -6.53
N ILE A 169 2.70 3.16 -6.05
CA ILE A 169 4.16 3.08 -6.25
C ILE A 169 4.48 1.84 -7.08
N GLY A 170 5.32 2.01 -8.10
CA GLY A 170 5.93 0.93 -8.87
C GLY A 170 7.42 0.81 -8.54
N TYR A 171 7.87 -0.39 -8.21
CA TYR A 171 9.25 -0.66 -7.84
C TYR A 171 9.83 -1.86 -8.60
#